data_e7defb591aa0c76b2ccd14c066dd8505
#
_entry.id   e7defb591aa0c76b2ccd14c066dd8505
#
_cell.length_a   1.000
_cell.length_b   1.000
_cell.length_c   1.000
_cell.angle_alpha   90.00
_cell.angle_beta   90.00
_cell.angle_gamma   90.00
#
_symmetry.space_group_name_H-M   'P 1'
#
loop_
_entity.id
_entity.type
_entity.pdbx_description
1 polymer ?
#
loop_
_entity_poly.entity_id
_entity_poly.type
_entity_poly.pdbx_seq_one_letter_code
_entity_poly.pdbx_strand_id
1 'polypeptide(L)'
;MLPRRLAAAQINICARRAGFSTGAKLGSSGAAEQMAVRAGLVLQRDPIVMQQAKGFEVSADRYFGWLDYMTAERFPRDFFFKKGSTAEAKWMELEDQRANDWFFDPKTKPEFKSVKRKVIVDEIGGKQQADKGPTINTVDVHPRETEADAAGDVRSLERKLDRTLYLLVKVGSQWVFPQGAVEAEEALHQAAKRNLRDACGGDMDVWTVGHGPVGHHEAGDRTTTFFIKGHILRGQAKPASALASDFRWVTREEVESAVSPEYWGSVKDMLSSI
;
A
#
# COMPACT_ATOMS: atom_id res chain seq x y z
N MET A 1 -56.24 28.35 -21.09
CA MET A 1 -54.83 28.03 -21.31
C MET A 1 -54.56 26.65 -20.79
N LEU A 2 -54.27 25.72 -21.69
CA LEU A 2 -54.22 24.29 -21.45
C LEU A 2 -52.83 23.83 -20.96
N PRO A 3 -52.71 22.89 -20.03
CA PRO A 3 -51.44 22.27 -19.66
C PRO A 3 -51.11 21.12 -20.60
N ARG A 4 -49.89 21.15 -21.14
CA ARG A 4 -49.30 20.07 -21.96
C ARG A 4 -49.00 18.84 -21.09
N ARG A 5 -49.65 17.71 -21.44
CA ARG A 5 -49.33 16.36 -20.94
C ARG A 5 -48.02 15.89 -21.58
N LEU A 6 -47.04 15.55 -20.78
CA LEU A 6 -45.87 14.79 -21.20
C LEU A 6 -46.21 13.29 -21.15
N ALA A 7 -46.14 12.67 -22.33
CA ALA A 7 -46.32 11.24 -22.50
C ALA A 7 -45.09 10.47 -22.03
N ALA A 8 -45.27 9.55 -21.10
CA ALA A 8 -44.27 8.58 -20.71
C ALA A 8 -44.16 7.49 -21.77
N ALA A 9 -42.98 7.41 -22.40
CA ALA A 9 -42.63 6.32 -23.29
C ALA A 9 -42.27 5.08 -22.47
N GLN A 10 -43.17 4.06 -22.52
CA GLN A 10 -42.88 2.72 -22.00
C GLN A 10 -41.94 2.01 -22.98
N ILE A 11 -40.72 1.71 -22.55
CA ILE A 11 -39.82 0.82 -23.29
C ILE A 11 -40.16 -0.62 -22.95
N ASN A 12 -40.86 -1.29 -23.85
CA ASN A 12 -41.08 -2.72 -23.82
C ASN A 12 -39.82 -3.48 -24.16
N ILE A 13 -39.12 -4.02 -23.15
CA ILE A 13 -38.02 -4.98 -23.36
C ILE A 13 -38.65 -6.34 -23.67
N CYS A 14 -38.64 -6.70 -24.93
CA CYS A 14 -39.04 -8.01 -25.44
C CYS A 14 -38.02 -9.06 -25.00
N ALA A 15 -38.28 -9.79 -23.92
CA ALA A 15 -37.52 -10.97 -23.54
C ALA A 15 -37.81 -12.10 -24.55
N ARG A 16 -36.92 -12.28 -25.50
CA ARG A 16 -36.88 -13.50 -26.33
C ARG A 16 -36.34 -14.65 -25.47
N ARG A 17 -37.26 -15.47 -25.01
CA ARG A 17 -37.00 -16.76 -24.40
C ARG A 17 -36.50 -17.71 -25.52
N ALA A 18 -35.17 -17.88 -25.62
CA ALA A 18 -34.59 -18.95 -26.42
C ALA A 18 -34.79 -20.27 -25.66
N GLY A 19 -35.70 -21.11 -26.18
CA GLY A 19 -35.86 -22.48 -25.72
C GLY A 19 -34.62 -23.30 -26.07
N PHE A 20 -33.86 -23.70 -25.07
CA PHE A 20 -32.83 -24.72 -25.22
C PHE A 20 -33.49 -26.08 -25.22
N SER A 21 -33.51 -26.72 -26.37
CA SER A 21 -33.90 -28.12 -26.55
C SER A 21 -32.88 -29.04 -25.86
N THR A 22 -33.31 -29.71 -24.84
CA THR A 22 -32.58 -30.82 -24.23
C THR A 22 -32.66 -32.03 -25.12
N GLY A 23 -31.51 -32.42 -25.68
CA GLY A 23 -31.47 -33.68 -26.45
C GLY A 23 -30.23 -33.89 -27.27
N ALA A 24 -29.05 -33.85 -26.66
CA ALA A 24 -27.87 -34.46 -27.23
C ALA A 24 -27.20 -35.31 -26.14
N LYS A 25 -27.37 -36.65 -26.28
CA LYS A 25 -26.53 -37.62 -25.60
C LYS A 25 -25.09 -37.40 -26.11
N LEU A 26 -24.28 -36.68 -25.36
CA LEU A 26 -22.83 -36.65 -25.56
C LEU A 26 -22.28 -37.98 -25.05
N GLY A 27 -21.77 -38.75 -25.99
CA GLY A 27 -21.06 -40.00 -25.73
C GLY A 27 -19.86 -39.76 -24.81
N SER A 28 -19.75 -40.61 -23.82
CA SER A 28 -18.61 -40.76 -22.95
C SER A 28 -17.40 -41.28 -23.75
N SER A 29 -16.54 -40.39 -24.21
CA SER A 29 -15.18 -40.80 -24.61
C SER A 29 -14.28 -39.55 -24.66
N GLY A 30 -13.47 -39.40 -23.64
CA GLY A 30 -12.48 -38.40 -23.48
C GLY A 30 -12.56 -37.88 -22.05
N ALA A 31 -11.78 -38.43 -21.15
CA ALA A 31 -11.47 -37.78 -19.91
C ALA A 31 -10.90 -36.41 -20.29
N ALA A 32 -11.73 -35.38 -20.26
CA ALA A 32 -11.24 -34.02 -20.31
C ALA A 32 -10.24 -33.90 -19.19
N GLU A 33 -8.96 -33.90 -19.53
CA GLU A 33 -7.88 -33.64 -18.60
C GLU A 33 -8.21 -32.33 -17.88
N GLN A 34 -8.69 -32.43 -16.67
CA GLN A 34 -9.15 -31.30 -15.88
C GLN A 34 -7.92 -30.44 -15.60
N MET A 35 -7.93 -29.22 -16.10
CA MET A 35 -6.95 -28.22 -15.73
C MET A 35 -6.98 -28.05 -14.22
N ALA A 36 -5.85 -28.28 -13.57
CA ALA A 36 -5.74 -28.10 -12.13
C ALA A 36 -5.72 -26.61 -11.79
N VAL A 37 -6.72 -26.16 -11.05
CA VAL A 37 -6.83 -24.77 -10.60
C VAL A 37 -6.21 -24.65 -9.21
N ARG A 38 -5.35 -23.64 -9.04
CA ARG A 38 -4.76 -23.25 -7.78
C ARG A 38 -5.14 -21.82 -7.41
N ALA A 39 -5.23 -21.55 -6.12
CA ALA A 39 -5.41 -20.22 -5.58
C ALA A 39 -4.17 -19.80 -4.78
N GLY A 40 -3.62 -18.65 -5.13
CA GLY A 40 -2.51 -18.03 -4.43
C GLY A 40 -2.89 -16.70 -3.83
N LEU A 41 -2.14 -16.25 -2.83
CA LEU A 41 -2.30 -14.96 -2.20
C LEU A 41 -1.03 -14.13 -2.37
N VAL A 42 -1.14 -12.97 -2.98
CA VAL A 42 -0.09 -11.94 -2.97
C VAL A 42 -0.30 -11.11 -1.72
N LEU A 43 0.40 -11.49 -0.64
CA LEU A 43 0.34 -10.78 0.63
C LEU A 43 1.36 -9.66 0.64
N GLN A 44 0.90 -8.43 0.88
CA GLN A 44 1.76 -7.25 0.96
C GLN A 44 1.65 -6.55 2.31
N ARG A 45 2.74 -5.89 2.70
CA ARG A 45 2.79 -4.87 3.74
C ARG A 45 2.99 -3.53 3.06
N ASP A 46 2.05 -2.62 3.26
CA ASP A 46 2.13 -1.27 2.69
C ASP A 46 3.24 -0.45 3.33
N PRO A 47 3.77 0.57 2.62
CA PRO A 47 4.75 1.49 3.20
C PRO A 47 4.19 2.18 4.45
N ILE A 48 5.00 2.28 5.50
CA ILE A 48 4.64 2.98 6.75
C ILE A 48 5.15 4.41 6.72
N VAL A 49 6.30 4.63 6.09
CA VAL A 49 6.96 5.92 5.96
C VAL A 49 6.92 6.34 4.49
N MET A 50 6.65 7.61 4.23
CA MET A 50 6.67 8.14 2.86
C MET A 50 8.07 8.02 2.24
N GLN A 51 8.11 7.71 0.95
CA GLN A 51 9.36 7.70 0.19
C GLN A 51 10.00 9.10 0.18
N GLN A 52 11.32 9.12 0.04
CA GLN A 52 12.01 10.39 -0.19
C GLN A 52 11.68 10.90 -1.58
N ALA A 53 11.36 12.19 -1.66
CA ALA A 53 11.11 12.83 -2.93
C ALA A 53 12.33 12.75 -3.84
N LYS A 54 12.11 12.42 -5.11
CA LYS A 54 13.16 12.38 -6.13
C LYS A 54 13.61 13.80 -6.48
N GLY A 55 14.80 13.93 -7.06
CA GLY A 55 15.35 15.24 -7.38
C GLY A 55 14.45 16.16 -8.20
N PHE A 56 13.67 15.59 -9.13
CA PHE A 56 12.68 16.33 -9.90
C PHE A 56 11.50 16.80 -9.02
N GLU A 57 10.97 15.93 -8.15
CA GLU A 57 9.86 16.25 -7.24
C GLU A 57 10.26 17.38 -6.29
N VAL A 58 11.46 17.30 -5.70
CA VAL A 58 12.01 18.37 -4.85
C VAL A 58 12.11 19.70 -5.61
N SER A 59 12.53 19.66 -6.87
CA SER A 59 12.62 20.88 -7.70
C SER A 59 11.25 21.44 -8.05
N ALA A 60 10.27 20.56 -8.33
CA ALA A 60 8.90 20.95 -8.60
C ALA A 60 8.23 21.54 -7.37
N ASP A 61 8.36 20.91 -6.20
CA ASP A 61 7.81 21.40 -4.94
C ASP A 61 8.39 22.79 -4.59
N ARG A 62 9.69 22.96 -4.81
CA ARG A 62 10.35 24.26 -4.61
C ARG A 62 9.78 25.32 -5.55
N TYR A 63 9.58 24.98 -6.83
CA TYR A 63 9.02 25.89 -7.81
C TYR A 63 7.57 26.28 -7.47
N PHE A 64 6.75 25.30 -7.11
CA PHE A 64 5.35 25.56 -6.71
C PHE A 64 5.28 26.38 -5.42
N GLY A 65 6.12 26.09 -4.43
CA GLY A 65 6.21 26.90 -3.22
C GLY A 65 6.62 28.35 -3.49
N TRP A 66 7.56 28.57 -4.42
CA TRP A 66 7.92 29.91 -4.89
C TRP A 66 6.75 30.60 -5.58
N LEU A 67 6.04 29.90 -6.46
CA LEU A 67 4.89 30.42 -7.19
C LEU A 67 3.78 30.83 -6.20
N ASP A 68 3.47 29.98 -5.24
CA ASP A 68 2.48 30.26 -4.19
C ASP A 68 2.84 31.51 -3.38
N TYR A 69 4.12 31.61 -3.00
CA TYR A 69 4.60 32.81 -2.29
C TYR A 69 4.46 34.09 -3.10
N MET A 70 4.80 34.05 -4.40
CA MET A 70 4.74 35.22 -5.28
C MET A 70 3.30 35.64 -5.64
N THR A 71 2.37 34.66 -5.70
CA THR A 71 0.98 34.89 -6.06
C THR A 71 0.08 35.09 -4.84
N ALA A 72 0.52 34.73 -3.64
CA ALA A 72 -0.26 34.88 -2.42
C ALA A 72 -0.47 36.36 -2.10
N GLU A 73 -1.68 36.71 -1.65
CA GLU A 73 -1.94 38.02 -1.07
C GLU A 73 -1.11 38.21 0.21
N ARG A 74 -0.67 39.42 0.43
CA ARG A 74 0.07 39.77 1.63
C ARG A 74 -0.79 39.55 2.86
N PHE A 75 -0.29 38.79 3.82
CA PHE A 75 -0.98 38.59 5.07
C PHE A 75 -1.20 39.89 5.82
N PRO A 76 -2.45 40.25 6.18
CA PRO A 76 -2.76 41.51 6.86
C PRO A 76 -2.35 41.46 8.33
N ARG A 77 -1.06 41.58 8.59
CA ARG A 77 -0.41 41.46 9.90
C ARG A 77 -1.08 42.36 10.96
N ASP A 78 -1.38 43.61 10.60
CA ASP A 78 -1.94 44.60 11.55
C ASP A 78 -3.34 44.22 12.05
N PHE A 79 -4.04 43.37 11.33
CA PHE A 79 -5.35 42.84 11.73
C PHE A 79 -5.23 41.68 12.73
N PHE A 80 -4.31 40.78 12.49
CA PHE A 80 -4.20 39.53 13.29
C PHE A 80 -3.29 39.66 14.52
N PHE A 81 -2.29 40.54 14.46
CA PHE A 81 -1.33 40.69 15.55
C PHE A 81 -1.39 42.05 16.17
N LYS A 82 -1.34 42.07 17.51
CA LYS A 82 -1.18 43.33 18.25
C LYS A 82 0.25 43.80 18.08
N LYS A 83 0.46 45.09 17.73
CA LYS A 83 1.78 45.71 17.58
C LYS A 83 2.66 45.50 18.81
N GLY A 84 3.87 45.03 18.57
CA GLY A 84 4.85 44.73 19.64
C GLY A 84 4.57 43.45 20.43
N SER A 85 3.65 42.58 19.96
CA SER A 85 3.42 41.30 20.61
C SER A 85 4.50 40.29 20.26
N THR A 86 4.73 39.34 21.17
CA THR A 86 5.66 38.21 20.93
C THR A 86 5.25 37.34 19.74
N ALA A 87 3.95 37.27 19.47
CA ALA A 87 3.41 36.57 18.31
C ALA A 87 3.76 37.25 16.98
N GLU A 88 3.71 38.59 16.94
CA GLU A 88 4.14 39.40 15.78
C GLU A 88 5.64 39.20 15.52
N ALA A 89 6.46 39.25 16.58
CA ALA A 89 7.90 39.09 16.43
C ALA A 89 8.27 37.68 15.90
N LYS A 90 7.63 36.64 16.41
CA LYS A 90 7.82 35.25 15.94
C LYS A 90 7.37 35.08 14.48
N TRP A 91 6.26 35.71 14.11
CA TRP A 91 5.77 35.66 12.74
C TRP A 91 6.75 36.37 11.78
N MET A 92 7.28 37.53 12.14
CA MET A 92 8.28 38.25 11.34
C MET A 92 9.56 37.42 11.17
N GLU A 93 10.04 36.79 12.24
CA GLU A 93 11.22 35.91 12.20
C GLU A 93 10.98 34.72 11.24
N LEU A 94 9.81 34.09 11.29
CA LEU A 94 9.46 33.00 10.38
C LEU A 94 9.33 33.45 8.93
N GLU A 95 8.84 34.66 8.69
CA GLU A 95 8.73 35.23 7.34
C GLU A 95 10.11 35.56 6.76
N ASP A 96 10.99 36.11 7.58
CA ASP A 96 12.38 36.36 7.21
C ASP A 96 13.14 35.05 6.94
N GLN A 97 12.91 34.01 7.74
CA GLN A 97 13.48 32.68 7.49
C GLN A 97 12.96 32.11 6.16
N ARG A 98 11.66 32.20 5.89
CA ARG A 98 11.09 31.76 4.61
C ARG A 98 11.69 32.51 3.43
N ALA A 99 11.85 33.82 3.54
CA ALA A 99 12.42 34.63 2.48
C ALA A 99 13.89 34.27 2.21
N ASN A 100 14.64 33.93 3.24
CA ASN A 100 16.07 33.61 3.13
C ASN A 100 16.33 32.16 2.72
N ASP A 101 15.61 31.20 3.27
CA ASP A 101 15.90 29.76 3.07
C ASP A 101 15.33 29.18 1.78
N TRP A 102 14.23 29.77 1.27
CA TRP A 102 13.46 29.13 0.20
C TRP A 102 13.77 29.62 -1.20
N PHE A 103 14.09 30.90 -1.38
CA PHE A 103 13.98 31.51 -2.71
C PHE A 103 15.30 31.97 -3.32
N PHE A 104 16.29 32.25 -2.53
CA PHE A 104 17.45 32.98 -3.02
C PHE A 104 18.73 32.17 -3.15
N ASP A 105 18.81 30.97 -2.64
CA ASP A 105 20.01 30.14 -2.77
C ASP A 105 19.75 28.75 -3.38
N PRO A 106 19.81 28.62 -4.72
CA PRO A 106 19.66 27.34 -5.39
C PRO A 106 20.77 26.34 -5.06
N LYS A 107 21.81 26.74 -4.33
CA LYS A 107 22.94 25.91 -3.95
C LYS A 107 22.82 25.33 -2.54
N THR A 108 21.99 25.89 -1.70
CA THR A 108 21.68 25.28 -0.40
C THR A 108 20.78 24.09 -0.65
N LYS A 109 21.39 22.89 -0.72
CA LYS A 109 20.62 21.66 -0.56
C LYS A 109 19.84 21.82 0.73
N PRO A 110 18.51 21.66 0.72
CA PRO A 110 17.78 21.50 1.97
C PRO A 110 18.29 20.19 2.57
N GLU A 111 19.31 20.26 3.43
CA GLU A 111 19.40 19.25 4.45
C GLU A 111 18.09 19.39 5.20
N PHE A 112 17.19 18.43 5.00
CA PHE A 112 16.10 18.17 5.90
C PHE A 112 16.74 17.80 7.24
N LYS A 113 17.28 18.77 7.93
CA LYS A 113 17.43 18.67 9.36
C LYS A 113 16.02 18.39 9.81
N SER A 114 15.78 17.17 10.25
CA SER A 114 14.57 16.83 10.96
C SER A 114 14.35 18.00 11.92
N VAL A 115 13.42 18.86 11.57
CA VAL A 115 12.97 19.91 12.48
C VAL A 115 12.38 19.07 13.59
N LYS A 116 13.19 18.83 14.64
CA LYS A 116 12.66 18.44 15.92
C LYS A 116 11.70 19.59 16.18
N ARG A 117 10.43 19.40 15.84
CA ARG A 117 9.37 20.27 16.29
C ARG A 117 9.43 20.17 17.81
N LYS A 118 10.30 20.97 18.42
CA LYS A 118 10.03 21.43 19.75
C LYS A 118 8.68 22.11 19.59
N VAL A 119 7.64 21.40 19.94
CA VAL A 119 6.33 22.01 20.10
C VAL A 119 6.61 23.16 21.06
N ILE A 120 6.56 24.39 20.53
CA ILE A 120 6.69 25.63 21.31
C ILE A 120 5.37 25.74 22.08
N VAL A 121 5.13 24.83 23.01
CA VAL A 121 4.02 24.89 23.95
C VAL A 121 4.49 25.56 25.24
N ASP A 122 5.82 25.73 25.44
CA ASP A 122 6.37 26.13 26.73
C ASP A 122 6.49 27.63 26.95
N GLU A 123 6.10 28.48 25.98
CA GLU A 123 6.28 29.93 26.13
C GLU A 123 4.99 30.75 26.17
N ILE A 124 3.82 30.17 26.07
CA ILE A 124 2.56 30.88 26.30
C ILE A 124 2.11 30.63 27.73
N GLY A 125 2.62 31.44 28.64
CA GLY A 125 2.10 31.52 29.99
C GLY A 125 3.09 31.10 31.05
N GLY A 126 3.38 32.07 31.90
CA GLY A 126 4.29 32.00 33.02
C GLY A 126 4.27 30.70 33.81
N LYS A 127 5.42 30.44 34.41
CA LYS A 127 5.73 29.43 35.44
C LYS A 127 4.54 28.57 35.85
N GLN A 128 4.17 27.60 35.03
CA GLN A 128 3.34 26.50 35.48
C GLN A 128 4.29 25.43 36.01
N GLN A 129 4.20 25.23 37.31
CA GLN A 129 4.67 24.03 37.96
C GLN A 129 4.23 22.83 37.13
N ALA A 130 5.14 21.87 37.01
CA ALA A 130 4.91 20.61 36.36
C ALA A 130 3.76 19.83 37.02
N ASP A 131 2.55 20.24 36.76
CA ASP A 131 1.39 19.41 36.97
C ASP A 131 1.39 18.39 35.82
N LYS A 132 1.46 17.13 36.19
CA LYS A 132 1.35 16.00 35.29
C LYS A 132 -0.06 15.98 34.67
N GLY A 133 -0.33 16.94 33.79
CA GLY A 133 -1.49 16.89 32.92
C GLY A 133 -1.41 15.64 32.03
N PRO A 134 -2.53 15.15 31.48
CA PRO A 134 -2.54 13.97 30.66
C PRO A 134 -1.51 14.18 29.55
N THR A 135 -0.53 13.29 29.50
CA THR A 135 0.49 13.24 28.47
C THR A 135 -0.23 13.24 27.13
N ILE A 136 -0.15 14.35 26.41
CA ILE A 136 -0.58 14.37 25.01
C ILE A 136 0.23 13.25 24.38
N ASN A 137 -0.46 12.23 23.88
CA ASN A 137 0.18 11.12 23.20
C ASN A 137 1.04 11.69 22.08
N THR A 138 2.32 11.83 22.33
CA THR A 138 3.29 12.13 21.29
C THR A 138 3.26 10.95 20.34
N VAL A 139 2.92 11.20 19.09
CA VAL A 139 2.98 10.18 18.07
C VAL A 139 4.44 9.81 17.89
N ASP A 140 4.78 8.57 18.18
CA ASP A 140 6.12 8.05 17.95
C ASP A 140 6.37 8.02 16.44
N VAL A 141 7.35 8.77 16.00
CA VAL A 141 7.73 8.80 14.58
C VAL A 141 8.70 7.65 14.33
N HIS A 142 8.31 6.73 13.46
CA HIS A 142 9.18 5.64 13.05
C HIS A 142 10.44 6.17 12.34
N PRO A 143 11.63 5.67 12.69
CA PRO A 143 12.86 6.00 11.98
C PRO A 143 12.77 5.44 10.55
N ARG A 144 13.45 6.09 9.60
CA ARG A 144 13.50 5.59 8.21
C ARG A 144 14.33 4.32 8.10
N GLU A 145 15.43 4.28 8.79
CA GLU A 145 16.32 3.12 8.89
C GLU A 145 16.07 2.44 10.22
N THR A 146 15.75 1.18 10.17
CA THR A 146 15.47 0.35 11.34
C THR A 146 16.65 -0.54 11.68
N GLU A 147 16.64 -1.11 12.87
CA GLU A 147 17.63 -2.13 13.26
C GLU A 147 17.59 -3.35 12.35
N ALA A 148 16.40 -3.71 11.83
CA ALA A 148 16.23 -4.78 10.86
C ALA A 148 16.91 -4.48 9.53
N ASP A 149 16.94 -3.21 9.09
CA ASP A 149 17.66 -2.80 7.89
C ASP A 149 19.17 -2.87 8.08
N ALA A 150 19.66 -2.43 9.24
CA ALA A 150 21.07 -2.52 9.59
C ALA A 150 21.56 -3.98 9.71
N ALA A 151 20.72 -4.87 10.22
CA ALA A 151 21.02 -6.30 10.34
C ALA A 151 20.79 -7.07 9.02
N GLY A 152 20.11 -6.47 8.03
CA GLY A 152 19.73 -7.15 6.79
C GLY A 152 18.73 -8.28 6.97
N ASP A 153 17.88 -8.22 8.02
CA ASP A 153 16.91 -9.27 8.32
C ASP A 153 15.75 -9.27 7.33
N VAL A 154 15.76 -10.25 6.43
CA VAL A 154 14.71 -10.44 5.41
C VAL A 154 13.41 -11.04 5.96
N ARG A 155 13.39 -11.44 7.23
CA ARG A 155 12.20 -12.01 7.87
C ARG A 155 11.40 -10.97 8.65
N SER A 156 11.98 -9.81 8.94
CA SER A 156 11.29 -8.74 9.65
C SER A 156 10.34 -7.96 8.74
N LEU A 157 9.17 -7.61 9.28
CA LEU A 157 8.22 -6.68 8.67
C LEU A 157 8.64 -5.22 8.81
N GLU A 158 9.55 -4.94 9.73
CA GLU A 158 10.00 -3.57 10.05
C GLU A 158 11.12 -3.07 9.14
N ARG A 159 11.56 -3.91 8.18
CA ARG A 159 12.54 -3.50 7.19
C ARG A 159 11.92 -2.62 6.10
N LYS A 160 12.74 -1.74 5.49
CA LYS A 160 12.38 -0.89 4.34
C LYS A 160 10.98 -0.29 4.49
N LEU A 161 10.79 0.52 5.54
CA LEU A 161 9.49 1.09 5.90
C LEU A 161 8.90 2.00 4.82
N ASP A 162 9.71 2.49 3.90
CA ASP A 162 9.34 3.33 2.76
C ASP A 162 8.90 2.53 1.51
N ARG A 163 9.02 1.20 1.55
CA ARG A 163 8.71 0.31 0.42
C ARG A 163 7.61 -0.68 0.76
N THR A 164 6.92 -1.14 -0.28
CA THR A 164 6.00 -2.28 -0.17
C THR A 164 6.79 -3.57 -0.08
N LEU A 165 6.47 -4.41 0.91
CA LEU A 165 7.05 -5.73 1.06
C LEU A 165 6.03 -6.81 0.69
N TYR A 166 6.53 -7.88 0.10
CA TYR A 166 5.76 -9.04 -0.33
C TYR A 166 6.25 -10.30 0.35
N LEU A 167 5.31 -11.14 0.77
CA LEU A 167 5.63 -12.43 1.39
C LEU A 167 5.93 -13.47 0.30
N LEU A 168 7.14 -13.99 0.29
CA LEU A 168 7.50 -15.19 -0.45
C LEU A 168 7.71 -16.36 0.50
N VAL A 169 7.30 -17.54 0.06
CA VAL A 169 7.53 -18.80 0.74
C VAL A 169 8.39 -19.71 -0.11
N LYS A 170 9.23 -20.50 0.54
CA LYS A 170 10.07 -21.47 -0.13
C LYS A 170 9.37 -22.81 -0.18
N VAL A 171 9.01 -23.26 -1.38
CA VAL A 171 8.44 -24.56 -1.64
C VAL A 171 9.46 -25.41 -2.40
N GLY A 172 10.01 -26.42 -1.73
CA GLY A 172 11.14 -27.17 -2.29
C GLY A 172 12.37 -26.31 -2.50
N SER A 173 12.77 -26.10 -3.74
CA SER A 173 13.92 -25.24 -4.11
C SER A 173 13.54 -23.86 -4.62
N GLN A 174 12.26 -23.60 -4.85
CA GLN A 174 11.78 -22.37 -5.50
C GLN A 174 11.10 -21.43 -4.51
N TRP A 175 11.28 -20.12 -4.74
CA TRP A 175 10.54 -19.08 -4.05
C TRP A 175 9.29 -18.73 -4.84
N VAL A 176 8.14 -18.81 -4.19
CA VAL A 176 6.83 -18.53 -4.81
C VAL A 176 5.92 -17.83 -3.79
N PHE A 177 4.84 -17.25 -4.28
CA PHE A 177 3.78 -16.77 -3.38
C PHE A 177 3.06 -17.95 -2.74
N PRO A 178 2.51 -17.79 -1.51
CA PRO A 178 1.68 -18.80 -0.88
C PRO A 178 0.55 -19.22 -1.84
N GLN A 179 0.51 -20.48 -2.21
CA GLN A 179 -0.46 -21.02 -3.17
C GLN A 179 -0.77 -22.50 -2.88
N GLY A 180 -1.96 -22.93 -3.24
CA GLY A 180 -2.36 -24.32 -3.07
C GLY A 180 -3.59 -24.67 -3.92
N ALA A 181 -4.01 -25.92 -3.85
CA ALA A 181 -5.17 -26.40 -4.59
C ALA A 181 -6.47 -25.73 -4.08
N VAL A 182 -7.45 -25.63 -4.96
CA VAL A 182 -8.82 -25.20 -4.66
C VAL A 182 -9.65 -26.44 -4.41
N GLU A 183 -10.43 -26.47 -3.32
CA GLU A 183 -11.35 -27.57 -3.01
C GLU A 183 -12.66 -27.40 -3.78
N ALA A 184 -13.41 -28.49 -3.89
CA ALA A 184 -14.71 -28.46 -4.55
C ALA A 184 -15.65 -27.50 -3.80
N GLU A 185 -16.36 -26.66 -4.54
CA GLU A 185 -17.32 -25.67 -4.04
C GLU A 185 -16.72 -24.52 -3.22
N GLU A 186 -15.38 -24.40 -3.15
CA GLU A 186 -14.70 -23.31 -2.45
C GLU A 186 -14.46 -22.10 -3.39
N ALA A 187 -14.74 -20.89 -2.92
CA ALA A 187 -14.43 -19.69 -3.66
C ALA A 187 -12.90 -19.39 -3.65
N LEU A 188 -12.35 -18.86 -4.75
CA LEU A 188 -10.90 -18.61 -4.90
C LEU A 188 -10.31 -17.79 -3.75
N HIS A 189 -11.02 -16.78 -3.25
CA HIS A 189 -10.53 -15.95 -2.14
C HIS A 189 -10.51 -16.71 -0.79
N GLN A 190 -11.41 -17.69 -0.60
CA GLN A 190 -11.41 -18.54 0.58
C GLN A 190 -10.26 -19.55 0.51
N ALA A 191 -10.11 -20.20 -0.65
CA ALA A 191 -8.99 -21.09 -0.93
C ALA A 191 -7.63 -20.39 -0.73
N ALA A 192 -7.47 -19.16 -1.24
CA ALA A 192 -6.25 -18.41 -1.07
C ALA A 192 -5.92 -18.10 0.40
N LYS A 193 -6.94 -17.75 1.21
CA LYS A 193 -6.78 -17.55 2.67
C LYS A 193 -6.42 -18.85 3.39
N ARG A 194 -7.08 -19.96 3.05
CA ARG A 194 -6.80 -21.27 3.63
C ARG A 194 -5.36 -21.66 3.31
N ASN A 195 -4.97 -21.60 2.04
CA ASN A 195 -3.62 -21.94 1.58
C ASN A 195 -2.54 -21.09 2.26
N LEU A 196 -2.81 -19.81 2.51
CA LEU A 196 -1.90 -18.97 3.30
C LEU A 196 -1.74 -19.47 4.74
N ARG A 197 -2.86 -19.82 5.42
CA ARG A 197 -2.83 -20.32 6.78
C ARG A 197 -2.10 -21.65 6.88
N ASP A 198 -2.30 -22.53 5.90
CA ASP A 198 -1.65 -23.83 5.83
C ASP A 198 -0.14 -23.71 5.58
N ALA A 199 0.29 -22.70 4.81
CA ALA A 199 1.69 -22.46 4.51
C ALA A 199 2.43 -21.66 5.60
N CYS A 200 1.80 -20.65 6.19
CA CYS A 200 2.44 -19.66 7.05
C CYS A 200 1.88 -19.59 8.47
N GLY A 201 0.92 -20.48 8.82
CA GLY A 201 0.28 -20.48 10.13
C GLY A 201 -0.88 -19.48 10.26
N GLY A 202 -1.57 -19.54 11.41
CA GLY A 202 -2.77 -18.75 11.69
C GLY A 202 -2.54 -17.43 12.44
N ASP A 203 -1.29 -17.10 12.76
CA ASP A 203 -0.95 -15.94 13.61
C ASP A 203 -1.00 -14.59 12.88
N MET A 204 -1.35 -14.59 11.60
CA MET A 204 -1.44 -13.39 10.79
C MET A 204 -2.90 -12.96 10.59
N ASP A 205 -3.17 -11.68 10.88
CA ASP A 205 -4.42 -11.04 10.47
C ASP A 205 -4.24 -10.47 9.07
N VAL A 206 -4.99 -11.01 8.12
CA VAL A 206 -4.90 -10.66 6.70
C VAL A 206 -6.24 -10.17 6.19
N TRP A 207 -6.21 -9.01 5.57
CA TRP A 207 -7.33 -8.44 4.86
C TRP A 207 -7.18 -8.64 3.36
N THR A 208 -8.14 -9.27 2.71
CA THR A 208 -8.18 -9.41 1.25
C THR A 208 -8.84 -8.19 0.63
N VAL A 209 -8.17 -7.58 -0.33
CA VAL A 209 -8.67 -6.36 -1.00
C VAL A 209 -9.96 -6.62 -1.76
N GLY A 210 -10.02 -7.75 -2.44
CA GLY A 210 -11.19 -8.15 -3.23
C GLY A 210 -11.32 -9.66 -3.36
N HIS A 211 -12.44 -10.11 -3.92
CA HIS A 211 -12.72 -11.53 -4.15
C HIS A 211 -12.29 -11.99 -5.55
N GLY A 212 -12.04 -11.07 -6.46
CA GLY A 212 -11.57 -11.36 -7.81
C GLY A 212 -10.04 -11.53 -7.86
N PRO A 213 -9.52 -12.35 -8.77
CA PRO A 213 -8.09 -12.50 -8.98
C PRO A 213 -7.50 -11.22 -9.61
N VAL A 214 -6.29 -10.85 -9.19
CA VAL A 214 -5.52 -9.73 -9.73
C VAL A 214 -4.69 -10.16 -10.94
N GLY A 215 -4.31 -11.43 -10.98
CA GLY A 215 -3.56 -12.00 -12.07
C GLY A 215 -3.52 -13.52 -12.00
N HIS A 216 -2.89 -14.13 -12.97
CA HIS A 216 -2.73 -15.58 -13.05
C HIS A 216 -1.33 -15.96 -13.54
N HIS A 217 -0.96 -17.18 -13.26
CA HIS A 217 0.26 -17.81 -13.76
C HIS A 217 -0.07 -19.23 -14.26
N GLU A 218 0.33 -19.52 -15.48
CA GLU A 218 0.20 -20.84 -16.07
C GLU A 218 1.52 -21.58 -15.92
N ALA A 219 1.50 -22.62 -15.11
CA ALA A 219 2.62 -23.55 -15.04
C ALA A 219 2.55 -24.54 -16.21
N GLY A 220 3.71 -24.99 -16.73
CA GLY A 220 3.79 -25.88 -17.88
C GLY A 220 3.01 -27.20 -17.77
N ASP A 221 2.57 -27.57 -16.58
CA ASP A 221 1.80 -28.77 -16.27
C ASP A 221 0.27 -28.58 -16.41
N ARG A 222 -0.20 -27.63 -17.22
CA ARG A 222 -1.64 -27.25 -17.32
C ARG A 222 -2.28 -26.86 -16.00
N THR A 223 -1.47 -26.40 -15.06
CA THR A 223 -1.94 -25.87 -13.77
C THR A 223 -1.99 -24.37 -13.86
N THR A 224 -3.17 -23.78 -13.64
CA THR A 224 -3.35 -22.33 -13.60
C THR A 224 -3.51 -21.89 -12.15
N THR A 225 -2.65 -20.99 -11.70
CA THR A 225 -2.72 -20.37 -10.37
C THR A 225 -3.30 -18.97 -10.49
N PHE A 226 -4.39 -18.70 -9.80
CA PHE A 226 -5.00 -17.38 -9.70
C PHE A 226 -4.57 -16.70 -8.42
N PHE A 227 -4.13 -15.44 -8.53
CA PHE A 227 -3.65 -14.69 -7.38
C PHE A 227 -4.67 -13.68 -6.88
N ILE A 228 -4.92 -13.73 -5.58
CA ILE A 228 -5.72 -12.75 -4.85
C ILE A 228 -4.78 -11.80 -4.10
N LYS A 229 -5.11 -10.53 -4.04
CA LYS A 229 -4.33 -9.53 -3.32
C LYS A 229 -4.81 -9.40 -1.87
N GLY A 230 -3.87 -9.37 -0.93
CA GLY A 230 -4.16 -9.16 0.48
C GLY A 230 -3.12 -8.29 1.16
N HIS A 231 -3.52 -7.64 2.25
CA HIS A 231 -2.67 -6.84 3.11
C HIS A 231 -2.53 -7.50 4.47
N ILE A 232 -1.33 -7.50 5.01
CA ILE A 232 -1.12 -7.89 6.39
C ILE A 232 -1.47 -6.70 7.30
N LEU A 233 -2.31 -6.95 8.31
CA LEU A 233 -2.68 -5.95 9.31
C LEU A 233 -1.80 -6.09 10.54
N ARG A 234 -1.55 -7.32 10.98
CA ARG A 234 -0.65 -7.61 12.11
C ARG A 234 -0.23 -9.08 12.09
N GLY A 235 0.75 -9.40 12.92
CA GLY A 235 1.27 -10.75 13.08
C GLY A 235 2.50 -11.01 12.22
N GLN A 236 2.97 -12.23 12.24
CA GLN A 236 4.18 -12.65 11.52
C GLN A 236 3.98 -14.04 10.94
N ALA A 237 4.58 -14.27 9.77
CA ALA A 237 4.57 -15.58 9.14
C ALA A 237 5.37 -16.59 9.98
N LYS A 238 4.77 -17.75 10.18
CA LYS A 238 5.42 -18.93 10.78
C LYS A 238 5.28 -20.09 9.81
N PRO A 239 6.33 -20.43 9.05
CA PRO A 239 6.20 -21.47 8.04
C PRO A 239 5.81 -22.79 8.69
N ALA A 240 4.78 -23.43 8.14
CA ALA A 240 4.43 -24.80 8.49
C ALA A 240 5.35 -25.74 7.70
N SER A 241 6.18 -26.47 8.40
CA SER A 241 7.25 -27.32 7.83
C SER A 241 6.79 -28.33 6.76
N ALA A 242 5.49 -28.59 6.66
CA ALA A 242 4.93 -29.51 5.67
C ALA A 242 4.83 -28.91 4.26
N LEU A 243 4.55 -27.61 4.13
CA LEU A 243 4.27 -26.95 2.85
C LEU A 243 5.32 -25.89 2.49
N ALA A 244 5.85 -25.19 3.48
CA ALA A 244 6.83 -24.15 3.30
C ALA A 244 8.04 -24.36 4.23
N SER A 245 9.23 -24.41 3.66
CA SER A 245 10.46 -24.59 4.45
C SER A 245 11.01 -23.29 5.03
N ASP A 246 10.76 -22.18 4.38
CA ASP A 246 11.24 -20.84 4.79
C ASP A 246 10.33 -19.76 4.24
N PHE A 247 10.44 -18.52 4.76
CA PHE A 247 9.73 -17.35 4.27
C PHE A 247 10.62 -16.12 4.25
N ARG A 248 10.27 -15.15 3.42
CA ARG A 248 10.94 -13.84 3.33
C ARG A 248 9.94 -12.74 3.01
N TRP A 249 10.19 -11.57 3.60
CA TRP A 249 9.55 -10.33 3.21
C TRP A 249 10.50 -9.57 2.29
N VAL A 250 10.10 -9.39 1.05
CA VAL A 250 10.97 -8.88 -0.02
C VAL A 250 10.30 -7.74 -0.78
N THR A 251 11.11 -6.80 -1.27
CA THR A 251 10.62 -5.76 -2.18
C THR A 251 10.43 -6.32 -3.58
N ARG A 252 9.74 -5.57 -4.45
CA ARG A 252 9.53 -5.95 -5.85
C ARG A 252 10.84 -6.30 -6.57
N GLU A 253 11.88 -5.51 -6.36
CA GLU A 253 13.20 -5.70 -6.96
C GLU A 253 13.88 -7.00 -6.47
N GLU A 254 13.69 -7.29 -5.19
CA GLU A 254 14.19 -8.53 -4.59
C GLU A 254 13.38 -9.76 -5.02
N VAL A 255 12.06 -9.60 -5.29
CA VAL A 255 11.22 -10.66 -5.89
C VAL A 255 11.78 -11.05 -7.25
N GLU A 256 12.11 -10.08 -8.12
CA GLU A 256 12.70 -10.33 -9.43
C GLU A 256 13.95 -11.21 -9.37
N SER A 257 14.80 -10.97 -8.37
CA SER A 257 16.03 -11.74 -8.19
C SER A 257 15.82 -13.13 -7.56
N ALA A 258 14.72 -13.32 -6.84
CA ALA A 258 14.46 -14.53 -6.05
C ALA A 258 13.64 -15.60 -6.80
N VAL A 259 12.81 -15.21 -7.75
CA VAL A 259 11.89 -16.10 -8.47
C VAL A 259 12.41 -16.46 -9.87
N SER A 260 11.81 -17.50 -10.49
CA SER A 260 12.17 -17.84 -11.88
C SER A 260 11.71 -16.76 -12.86
N PRO A 261 12.44 -16.57 -14.00
CA PRO A 261 12.09 -15.55 -14.99
C PRO A 261 10.69 -15.71 -15.59
N GLU A 262 10.25 -16.96 -15.79
CA GLU A 262 8.92 -17.26 -16.30
C GLU A 262 7.83 -16.84 -15.30
N TYR A 263 8.03 -17.17 -14.03
CA TYR A 263 7.13 -16.77 -12.96
C TYR A 263 7.10 -15.24 -12.79
N TRP A 264 8.28 -14.60 -12.83
CA TRP A 264 8.38 -13.13 -12.77
C TRP A 264 7.58 -12.45 -13.88
N GLY A 265 7.66 -12.96 -15.12
CA GLY A 265 6.89 -12.43 -16.24
C GLY A 265 5.38 -12.35 -15.99
N SER A 266 4.83 -13.33 -15.25
CA SER A 266 3.40 -13.38 -14.90
C SER A 266 3.03 -12.53 -13.69
N VAL A 267 3.97 -12.30 -12.76
CA VAL A 267 3.69 -11.71 -11.44
C VAL A 267 4.04 -10.22 -11.36
N LYS A 268 5.00 -9.76 -12.15
CA LYS A 268 5.56 -8.39 -12.07
C LYS A 268 4.51 -7.26 -12.11
N ASP A 269 3.44 -7.47 -12.88
CA ASP A 269 2.40 -6.46 -13.10
C ASP A 269 1.36 -6.41 -11.96
N MET A 270 1.37 -7.41 -11.07
CA MET A 270 0.54 -7.45 -9.85
C MET A 270 1.20 -6.70 -8.69
N LEU A 271 2.50 -6.40 -8.80
CA LEU A 271 3.29 -5.79 -7.73
C LEU A 271 3.39 -4.28 -7.91
N SER A 272 3.22 -3.54 -6.81
CA SER A 272 3.41 -2.09 -6.80
C SER A 272 4.87 -1.73 -7.10
N SER A 273 5.07 -0.63 -7.78
CA SER A 273 6.40 -0.04 -8.01
C SER A 273 6.91 0.80 -6.83
N ILE A 274 6.07 0.97 -5.80
CA ILE A 274 6.35 1.76 -4.60
C ILE A 274 6.88 0.87 -3.51
#